data_7eadd74ce1f3150afa3961153ab2e406
#
_entry.id   7eadd74ce1f3150afa3961153ab2e406
#
_cell.length_a   1.000
_cell.length_b   1.000
_cell.length_c   1.000
_cell.angle_alpha   90.00
_cell.angle_beta   90.00
_cell.angle_gamma   90.00
#
_symmetry.space_group_name_H-M   'P 1'
#
loop_
_entity.id
_entity.type
_entity.pdbx_description
1 polymer ?
#
loop_
_entity_poly.entity_id
_entity_poly.type
_entity_poly.pdbx_seq_one_letter_code
_entity_poly.pdbx_strand_id
1 'polypeptide(L)'
;MTRKRICGYCGKPLEGAGYPGIKEKETCYCSPECRKKHEAALVKIRKNLKWFAAGIAASVLLVLHSAFAGAAAGGEETPLSGGIGMSLLGITLLLFPYCTPETYAMFGYVRTTRLGRGMGILVILFGLWMLWKAF
;
A
#
# COMPACT_ATOMS: atom_id res chain seq x y z
N MET A 1 8.83 27.12 -7.74
CA MET A 1 9.53 25.89 -7.31
C MET A 1 9.48 24.89 -8.46
N THR A 2 10.58 24.67 -9.16
CA THR A 2 10.68 23.70 -10.25
C THR A 2 10.59 22.29 -9.65
N ARG A 3 9.44 21.61 -9.77
CA ARG A 3 9.31 20.21 -9.40
C ARG A 3 10.33 19.40 -10.21
N LYS A 4 11.34 18.85 -9.56
CA LYS A 4 12.25 17.89 -10.18
C LYS A 4 11.41 16.75 -10.76
N ARG A 5 11.41 16.63 -12.09
CA ARG A 5 10.73 15.53 -12.77
C ARG A 5 11.45 14.25 -12.44
N ILE A 6 10.71 13.25 -11.96
CA ILE A 6 11.24 11.92 -11.65
C ILE A 6 10.60 10.87 -12.54
N CYS A 7 11.31 9.79 -12.78
CA CYS A 7 10.78 8.65 -13.53
C CYS A 7 9.69 7.95 -12.71
N GLY A 8 8.47 7.84 -13.26
CA GLY A 8 7.33 7.23 -12.58
C GLY A 8 7.51 5.75 -12.22
N TYR A 9 8.48 5.04 -12.82
CA TYR A 9 8.79 3.66 -12.47
C TYR A 9 9.94 3.53 -11.48
N CYS A 10 11.14 3.97 -11.82
CA CYS A 10 12.34 3.76 -11.00
C CYS A 10 12.61 4.87 -9.99
N GLY A 11 11.96 6.03 -10.11
CA GLY A 11 12.14 7.18 -9.20
C GLY A 11 13.44 7.93 -9.39
N LYS A 12 14.19 7.73 -10.48
CA LYS A 12 15.40 8.51 -10.79
C LYS A 12 15.02 9.92 -11.24
N PRO A 13 15.78 10.96 -10.86
CA PRO A 13 15.58 12.30 -11.39
C PRO A 13 15.85 12.31 -12.91
N LEU A 14 15.01 13.03 -13.65
CA LEU A 14 15.11 13.16 -15.09
C LEU A 14 15.82 14.48 -15.39
N GLU A 15 16.97 14.40 -16.08
CA GLU A 15 17.67 15.53 -16.65
C GLU A 15 17.20 15.69 -18.10
N GLY A 16 16.27 16.64 -18.36
CA GLY A 16 15.72 16.92 -19.69
C GLY A 16 14.28 16.47 -19.93
N ALA A 17 13.87 16.48 -21.23
CA ALA A 17 12.54 16.05 -21.64
C ALA A 17 12.48 14.52 -21.63
N GLY A 18 12.00 13.92 -20.53
CA GLY A 18 11.76 12.47 -20.47
C GLY A 18 10.69 12.02 -21.45
N TYR A 19 10.58 10.71 -21.68
CA TYR A 19 9.53 10.12 -22.51
C TYR A 19 8.14 10.41 -21.93
N PRO A 20 7.18 10.88 -22.76
CA PRO A 20 5.84 11.25 -22.32
C PRO A 20 5.09 10.07 -21.71
N GLY A 21 4.35 10.37 -20.66
CA GLY A 21 3.57 9.39 -19.91
C GLY A 21 2.30 8.91 -20.59
N ILE A 22 1.73 7.87 -19.98
CA ILE A 22 0.41 7.33 -20.32
C ILE A 22 -0.65 8.32 -19.83
N LYS A 23 -1.67 8.47 -20.62
CA LYS A 23 -2.91 9.29 -20.61
C LYS A 23 -3.42 9.86 -19.28
N GLU A 24 -2.81 10.18 -18.27
CA GLU A 24 -3.33 10.99 -17.14
C GLU A 24 -2.19 11.38 -16.21
N LYS A 25 -1.89 12.68 -16.23
CA LYS A 25 -0.91 13.39 -15.39
C LYS A 25 0.57 13.09 -15.70
N GLU A 26 1.21 14.02 -16.40
CA GLU A 26 2.64 14.43 -16.34
C GLU A 26 3.71 13.43 -15.79
N THR A 27 3.47 12.13 -15.85
CA THR A 27 4.46 11.13 -15.49
C THR A 27 5.43 10.95 -16.65
N CYS A 28 6.68 11.36 -16.43
CA CYS A 28 7.76 11.13 -17.38
C CYS A 28 8.51 9.83 -17.04
N TYR A 29 9.12 9.22 -18.05
CA TYR A 29 9.92 7.99 -17.88
C TYR A 29 11.34 8.22 -18.40
N CYS A 30 12.32 7.55 -17.78
CA CYS A 30 13.73 7.64 -18.22
C CYS A 30 14.00 6.80 -19.49
N SER A 31 13.17 5.78 -19.76
CA SER A 31 13.30 4.90 -20.90
C SER A 31 11.98 4.27 -21.31
N PRO A 32 11.82 3.81 -22.58
CA PRO A 32 10.63 3.10 -23.03
C PRO A 32 10.40 1.78 -22.26
N GLU A 33 11.47 1.16 -21.76
CA GLU A 33 11.37 -0.04 -20.92
C GLU A 33 10.73 0.25 -19.57
N CYS A 34 11.09 1.36 -18.91
CA CYS A 34 10.46 1.79 -17.66
C CYS A 34 8.97 2.04 -17.84
N ARG A 35 8.57 2.61 -19.00
CA ARG A 35 7.18 2.78 -19.37
C ARG A 35 6.45 1.45 -19.48
N LYS A 36 6.96 0.50 -20.27
CA LYS A 36 6.37 -0.84 -20.45
C LYS A 36 6.22 -1.59 -19.12
N LYS A 37 7.25 -1.55 -18.26
CA LYS A 37 7.22 -2.18 -16.92
C LYS A 37 6.14 -1.55 -16.02
N HIS A 38 5.97 -0.24 -16.09
CA HIS A 38 4.93 0.45 -15.33
C HIS A 38 3.53 0.09 -15.85
N GLU A 39 3.33 0.06 -17.17
CA GLU A 39 2.07 -0.36 -17.79
C GLU A 39 1.67 -1.78 -17.38
N ALA A 40 2.61 -2.72 -17.42
CA ALA A 40 2.39 -4.09 -16.98
C ALA A 40 2.03 -4.16 -15.48
N ALA A 41 2.68 -3.35 -14.64
CA ALA A 41 2.37 -3.25 -13.22
C ALA A 41 0.94 -2.71 -12.99
N LEU A 42 0.52 -1.68 -13.71
CA LEU A 42 -0.83 -1.11 -13.62
C LEU A 42 -1.90 -2.11 -14.04
N VAL A 43 -1.67 -2.89 -15.09
CA VAL A 43 -2.59 -3.98 -15.51
C VAL A 43 -2.74 -5.02 -14.39
N LYS A 44 -1.63 -5.43 -13.76
CA LYS A 44 -1.64 -6.37 -12.63
C LYS A 44 -2.40 -5.80 -11.43
N ILE A 45 -2.19 -4.52 -11.11
CA ILE A 45 -2.90 -3.81 -10.04
C ILE A 45 -4.41 -3.84 -10.31
N ARG A 46 -4.84 -3.45 -11.53
CA ARG A 46 -6.26 -3.42 -11.89
C ARG A 46 -6.91 -4.80 -11.81
N LYS A 47 -6.21 -5.86 -12.21
CA LYS A 47 -6.70 -7.24 -12.11
C LYS A 47 -6.93 -7.68 -10.67
N ASN A 48 -6.03 -7.30 -9.76
CA ASN A 48 -6.04 -7.74 -8.37
C ASN A 48 -6.71 -6.74 -7.41
N LEU A 49 -7.22 -5.62 -7.93
CA LEU A 49 -7.80 -4.54 -7.11
C LEU A 49 -8.99 -5.03 -6.27
N LYS A 50 -9.79 -5.98 -6.80
CA LYS A 50 -10.94 -6.57 -6.07
C LYS A 50 -10.49 -7.33 -4.82
N TRP A 51 -9.44 -8.12 -4.93
CA TRP A 51 -8.88 -8.89 -3.81
C TRP A 51 -8.23 -7.99 -2.77
N PHE A 52 -7.56 -6.94 -3.20
CA PHE A 52 -7.02 -5.91 -2.32
C PHE A 52 -8.13 -5.20 -1.55
N ALA A 53 -9.19 -4.75 -2.23
CA ALA A 53 -10.32 -4.09 -1.59
C ALA A 53 -11.04 -5.01 -0.59
N ALA A 54 -11.24 -6.29 -0.95
CA ALA A 54 -11.83 -7.28 -0.07
C ALA A 54 -10.96 -7.52 1.19
N GLY A 55 -9.64 -7.62 1.05
CA GLY A 55 -8.72 -7.79 2.17
C GLY A 55 -8.73 -6.60 3.12
N ILE A 56 -8.75 -5.38 2.60
CA ILE A 56 -8.88 -4.17 3.44
C ILE A 56 -10.23 -4.13 4.13
N ALA A 57 -11.33 -4.37 3.42
CA ALA A 57 -12.66 -4.34 4.01
C ALA A 57 -12.80 -5.37 5.15
N ALA A 58 -12.34 -6.59 4.94
CA ALA A 58 -12.36 -7.63 5.97
C ALA A 58 -11.53 -7.25 7.20
N SER A 59 -10.32 -6.72 7.01
CA SER A 59 -9.46 -6.30 8.12
C SER A 59 -10.05 -5.12 8.90
N VAL A 60 -10.62 -4.14 8.20
CA VAL A 60 -11.27 -2.99 8.85
C VAL A 60 -12.49 -3.43 9.65
N LEU A 61 -13.32 -4.34 9.12
CA LEU A 61 -14.47 -4.87 9.84
C LEU A 61 -14.06 -5.59 11.13
N LEU A 62 -12.98 -6.40 11.09
CA LEU A 62 -12.45 -7.08 12.29
C LEU A 62 -11.94 -6.10 13.33
N VAL A 63 -11.23 -5.05 12.92
CA VAL A 63 -10.72 -4.02 13.83
C VAL A 63 -11.88 -3.22 14.43
N LEU A 64 -12.87 -2.84 13.63
CA LEU A 64 -14.08 -2.16 14.13
C LEU A 64 -14.87 -3.03 15.10
N HIS A 65 -15.06 -4.32 14.77
CA HIS A 65 -15.69 -5.27 15.67
C HIS A 65 -14.98 -5.33 17.03
N SER A 66 -13.65 -5.39 17.02
CA SER A 66 -12.84 -5.36 18.25
C SER A 66 -13.08 -4.09 19.06
N ALA A 67 -13.09 -2.93 18.40
CA ALA A 67 -13.28 -1.63 19.06
C ALA A 67 -14.69 -1.52 19.68
N PHE A 68 -15.74 -1.94 18.96
CA PHE A 68 -17.11 -1.92 19.47
C PHE A 68 -17.33 -2.93 20.61
N ALA A 69 -16.81 -4.14 20.47
CA ALA A 69 -16.91 -5.17 21.51
C ALA A 69 -16.20 -4.75 22.79
N GLY A 70 -14.99 -4.15 22.68
CA GLY A 70 -14.28 -3.60 23.83
C GLY A 70 -15.03 -2.45 24.49
N ALA A 71 -15.61 -1.54 23.73
CA ALA A 71 -16.42 -0.44 24.25
C ALA A 71 -17.68 -0.95 24.98
N ALA A 72 -18.34 -1.97 24.45
CA ALA A 72 -19.52 -2.58 25.08
C ALA A 72 -19.20 -3.36 26.35
N ALA A 73 -17.99 -3.94 26.44
CA ALA A 73 -17.50 -4.67 27.63
C ALA A 73 -16.90 -3.79 28.73
N GLY A 74 -17.13 -2.48 28.66
CA GLY A 74 -16.63 -1.54 29.70
C GLY A 74 -15.14 -1.25 29.62
N GLY A 75 -14.54 -1.44 28.45
CA GLY A 75 -13.11 -1.17 28.22
C GLY A 75 -12.20 -2.38 28.43
N GLU A 76 -12.72 -3.54 28.81
CA GLU A 76 -11.97 -4.77 28.71
C GLU A 76 -11.79 -5.12 27.23
N GLU A 77 -10.56 -4.96 26.76
CA GLU A 77 -10.24 -5.15 25.37
C GLU A 77 -10.44 -6.61 24.93
N THR A 78 -11.02 -6.79 23.75
CA THR A 78 -10.98 -8.07 23.04
C THR A 78 -9.82 -8.04 22.04
N PRO A 79 -8.56 -8.18 22.52
CA PRO A 79 -7.38 -7.96 21.70
C PRO A 79 -7.25 -9.00 20.58
N LEU A 80 -7.94 -10.14 20.70
CA LEU A 80 -7.85 -11.23 19.74
C LEU A 80 -8.36 -10.84 18.35
N SER A 81 -9.58 -10.29 18.24
CA SER A 81 -10.14 -9.88 16.93
C SER A 81 -9.41 -8.68 16.35
N GLY A 82 -8.98 -7.74 17.19
CA GLY A 82 -8.16 -6.59 16.80
C GLY A 82 -6.80 -7.02 16.27
N GLY A 83 -6.10 -7.91 16.95
CA GLY A 83 -4.81 -8.46 16.55
C GLY A 83 -4.90 -9.24 15.24
N ILE A 84 -5.94 -10.05 15.06
CA ILE A 84 -6.21 -10.77 13.80
C ILE A 84 -6.47 -9.76 12.67
N GLY A 85 -7.32 -8.76 12.89
CA GLY A 85 -7.64 -7.73 11.91
C GLY A 85 -6.42 -6.93 11.47
N MET A 86 -5.56 -6.52 12.40
CA MET A 86 -4.30 -5.83 12.11
C MET A 86 -3.32 -6.72 11.35
N SER A 87 -3.18 -7.98 11.74
CA SER A 87 -2.32 -8.94 11.02
C SER A 87 -2.80 -9.16 9.59
N LEU A 88 -4.10 -9.31 9.38
CA LEU A 88 -4.71 -9.45 8.06
C LEU A 88 -4.49 -8.21 7.20
N LEU A 89 -4.64 -7.00 7.78
CA LEU A 89 -4.34 -5.74 7.11
C LEU A 89 -2.89 -5.70 6.63
N GLY A 90 -1.94 -6.03 7.51
CA GLY A 90 -0.53 -6.05 7.20
C GLY A 90 -0.18 -7.07 6.10
N ILE A 91 -0.77 -8.25 6.13
CA ILE A 91 -0.62 -9.27 5.06
C ILE A 91 -1.18 -8.75 3.74
N THR A 92 -2.34 -8.09 3.76
CA THR A 92 -2.94 -7.49 2.57
C THR A 92 -2.02 -6.43 1.95
N LEU A 93 -1.44 -5.54 2.77
CA LEU A 93 -0.47 -4.54 2.32
C LEU A 93 0.84 -5.15 1.81
N LEU A 94 1.29 -6.26 2.40
CA LEU A 94 2.49 -6.97 1.96
C LEU A 94 2.31 -7.62 0.58
N LEU A 95 1.17 -8.28 0.39
CA LEU A 95 0.84 -8.96 -0.87
C LEU A 95 0.49 -7.98 -1.99
N PHE A 96 -0.22 -6.91 -1.63
CA PHE A 96 -0.73 -5.90 -2.55
C PHE A 96 -0.25 -4.50 -2.13
N PRO A 97 1.04 -4.16 -2.30
CA PRO A 97 1.58 -2.86 -1.91
C PRO A 97 1.13 -1.78 -2.91
N TYR A 98 -0.19 -1.61 -3.03
CA TYR A 98 -0.78 -0.65 -3.94
C TYR A 98 -0.86 0.71 -3.25
N CYS A 99 -0.22 1.70 -3.85
CA CYS A 99 -0.26 3.08 -3.42
C CYS A 99 -1.04 3.91 -4.44
N THR A 100 -1.41 5.12 -4.02
CA THR A 100 -2.11 6.05 -4.90
C THR A 100 -1.22 6.48 -6.08
N PRO A 101 -1.80 6.81 -7.25
CA PRO A 101 -1.04 7.27 -8.41
C PRO A 101 -0.21 8.52 -8.10
N GLU A 102 -0.65 9.35 -7.16
CA GLU A 102 0.10 10.53 -6.70
C GLU A 102 1.41 10.15 -5.98
N THR A 103 1.37 9.10 -5.16
CA THR A 103 2.56 8.59 -4.48
C THR A 103 3.57 8.02 -5.47
N TYR A 104 3.10 7.36 -6.53
CA TYR A 104 3.97 6.89 -7.61
C TYR A 104 4.62 8.04 -8.38
N ALA A 105 3.91 9.15 -8.58
CA ALA A 105 4.45 10.34 -9.22
C ALA A 105 5.51 11.05 -8.37
N MET A 106 5.46 10.90 -7.03
CA MET A 106 6.41 11.53 -6.10
C MET A 106 7.68 10.71 -5.85
N PHE A 107 7.56 9.39 -5.74
CA PHE A 107 8.66 8.50 -5.32
C PHE A 107 9.05 7.45 -6.36
N GLY A 108 8.22 7.25 -7.39
CA GLY A 108 8.35 6.16 -8.35
C GLY A 108 7.79 4.83 -7.83
N TYR A 109 7.33 3.97 -8.75
CA TYR A 109 6.68 2.69 -8.42
C TYR A 109 7.56 1.77 -7.55
N VAL A 110 8.84 1.62 -7.88
CA VAL A 110 9.73 0.66 -7.18
C VAL A 110 9.97 1.06 -5.73
N ARG A 111 10.23 2.35 -5.47
CA ARG A 111 10.47 2.84 -4.09
C ARG A 111 9.20 2.76 -3.24
N THR A 112 8.08 3.17 -3.81
CA THR A 112 6.78 3.14 -3.12
C THR A 112 6.37 1.71 -2.78
N THR A 113 6.59 0.74 -3.68
CA THR A 113 6.30 -0.67 -3.42
C THR A 113 7.16 -1.23 -2.28
N ARG A 114 8.44 -0.84 -2.18
CA ARG A 114 9.31 -1.25 -1.06
C ARG A 114 8.83 -0.65 0.26
N LEU A 115 8.47 0.63 0.27
CA LEU A 115 7.92 1.29 1.45
C LEU A 115 6.59 0.66 1.89
N GLY A 116 5.70 0.37 0.95
CA GLY A 116 4.42 -0.30 1.23
C GLY A 116 4.60 -1.68 1.88
N ARG A 117 5.58 -2.47 1.39
CA ARG A 117 5.92 -3.76 2.02
C ARG A 117 6.52 -3.59 3.42
N GLY A 118 7.40 -2.61 3.62
CA GLY A 118 7.95 -2.29 4.94
C GLY A 118 6.86 -1.92 5.94
N MET A 119 5.92 -1.08 5.54
CA MET A 119 4.75 -0.73 6.36
C MET A 119 3.88 -1.96 6.65
N GLY A 120 3.65 -2.85 5.67
CA GLY A 120 2.92 -4.10 5.87
C GLY A 120 3.56 -4.98 6.94
N ILE A 121 4.89 -5.13 6.94
CA ILE A 121 5.63 -5.88 7.96
C ILE A 121 5.44 -5.26 9.35
N LEU A 122 5.56 -3.95 9.48
CA LEU A 122 5.35 -3.25 10.77
C LEU A 122 3.94 -3.48 11.32
N VAL A 123 2.93 -3.42 10.44
CA VAL A 123 1.53 -3.66 10.84
C VAL A 123 1.33 -5.11 11.27
N ILE A 124 1.95 -6.09 10.61
CA ILE A 124 1.90 -7.50 11.03
C ILE A 124 2.53 -7.67 12.41
N LEU A 125 3.73 -7.12 12.63
CA LEU A 125 4.41 -7.20 13.92
C LEU A 125 3.56 -6.59 15.05
N PHE A 126 2.92 -5.46 14.78
CA PHE A 126 2.01 -4.83 15.73
C PHE A 126 0.77 -5.71 16.01
N GLY A 127 0.18 -6.30 14.98
CA GLY A 127 -0.94 -7.24 15.15
C GLY A 127 -0.56 -8.48 15.97
N LEU A 128 0.62 -9.06 15.71
CA LEU A 128 1.16 -10.20 16.49
C LEU A 128 1.45 -9.81 17.95
N TRP A 129 1.97 -8.60 18.17
CA TRP A 129 2.19 -8.09 19.53
C TRP A 129 0.88 -7.94 20.30
N MET A 130 -0.18 -7.46 19.65
CA MET A 130 -1.52 -7.41 20.25
C MET A 130 -2.03 -8.81 20.57
N LEU A 131 -1.84 -9.79 19.67
CA LEU A 131 -2.23 -11.17 19.91
C LEU A 131 -1.47 -11.77 21.10
N TRP A 132 -0.18 -11.50 21.22
CA TRP A 132 0.61 -12.00 22.37
C TRP A 132 0.11 -11.46 23.69
N LYS A 133 -0.35 -10.21 23.73
CA LYS A 133 -0.94 -9.66 24.97
C LYS A 133 -2.31 -10.24 25.31
N ALA A 134 -2.97 -10.90 24.32
CA ALA A 134 -4.27 -11.54 24.54
C ALA A 134 -4.17 -12.92 25.17
N PHE A 135 -2.98 -13.54 25.17
CA PHE A 135 -2.68 -14.83 25.78
C PHE A 135 -1.86 -14.68 27.06
#